data_1d33d08fd221f4869c729fbdcfb471ae
#
_entry.id   1d33d08fd221f4869c729fbdcfb471ae
#
_cell.length_a   1.000
_cell.length_b   1.000
_cell.length_c   1.000
_cell.angle_alpha   90.00
_cell.angle_beta   90.00
_cell.angle_gamma   90.00
#
_symmetry.space_group_name_H-M   'P 1'
#
loop_
_entity.id
_entity.type
_entity.pdbx_description
1 polymer ?
#
loop_
_entity_poly.entity_id
_entity_poly.type
_entity_poly.pdbx_seq_one_letter_code
_entity_poly.pdbx_strand_id
1 'polypeptide(L)'
;RHPGFDQASELETQWLVKQIKEFEPDVIVSLHAPYHLIDYDGPPSAPKVLGGLSLRRLGVYPGSLGNYAGVDLKMPIVTVELKSAGIMPGEKEVDRLWRDLVQWLGRQLSSSP
;
A
#
# COMPACT_ATOMS: atom_id res chain seq x y z
N ARG A 1 1.90 15.23 6.15
CA ARG A 1 0.47 15.52 6.20
C ARG A 1 -0.21 14.75 7.33
N HIS A 2 -0.95 15.45 8.15
CA HIS A 2 -1.62 14.83 9.29
C HIS A 2 -2.82 13.99 8.83
N PRO A 3 -2.91 12.73 9.20
CA PRO A 3 -4.01 11.86 8.75
C PRO A 3 -5.28 11.97 9.60
N GLY A 4 -5.39 12.98 10.46
CA GLY A 4 -6.49 13.13 11.40
C GLY A 4 -6.11 12.67 12.80
N PHE A 5 -6.91 12.99 13.79
CA PHE A 5 -6.65 12.63 15.19
C PHE A 5 -7.02 11.18 15.50
N ASP A 6 -7.91 10.61 14.71
CA ASP A 6 -8.44 9.28 14.94
C ASP A 6 -8.79 8.66 13.59
N GLN A 7 -9.01 7.35 13.58
CA GLN A 7 -9.45 6.66 12.38
C GLN A 7 -10.80 7.20 11.94
N ALA A 8 -10.95 7.40 10.62
CA ALA A 8 -12.19 7.86 10.02
C ALA A 8 -12.70 9.21 10.59
N SER A 9 -11.77 10.06 11.05
CA SER A 9 -12.12 11.40 11.53
C SER A 9 -12.38 12.39 10.40
N GLU A 10 -11.82 12.17 9.22
CA GLU A 10 -11.98 13.02 8.05
C GLU A 10 -13.01 12.44 7.09
N LEU A 11 -13.68 13.31 6.32
CA LEU A 11 -14.72 12.85 5.37
C LEU A 11 -14.16 11.92 4.30
N GLU A 12 -12.97 12.25 3.75
CA GLU A 12 -12.32 11.41 2.75
C GLU A 12 -11.95 10.05 3.35
N THR A 13 -11.49 10.05 4.59
CA THR A 13 -11.15 8.80 5.30
C THR A 13 -12.41 7.96 5.55
N GLN A 14 -13.51 8.59 5.93
CA GLN A 14 -14.78 7.90 6.12
C GLN A 14 -15.27 7.25 4.83
N TRP A 15 -15.14 7.97 3.71
CA TRP A 15 -15.51 7.42 2.41
C TRP A 15 -14.65 6.20 2.05
N LEU A 16 -13.34 6.29 2.25
CA LEU A 16 -12.43 5.21 1.94
C LEU A 16 -12.72 3.98 2.82
N VAL A 17 -12.94 4.18 4.11
CA VAL A 17 -13.31 3.11 5.04
C VAL A 17 -14.58 2.40 4.56
N LYS A 18 -15.58 3.16 4.15
CA LYS A 18 -16.83 2.61 3.62
C LYS A 18 -16.58 1.76 2.38
N GLN A 19 -15.75 2.25 1.44
CA GLN A 19 -15.41 1.50 0.23
C GLN A 19 -14.70 0.18 0.56
N ILE A 20 -13.76 0.21 1.50
CA ILE A 20 -13.04 -0.99 1.91
C ILE A 20 -14.00 -2.01 2.53
N LYS A 21 -14.90 -1.57 3.40
CA LYS A 21 -15.87 -2.45 4.04
C LYS A 21 -16.86 -3.07 3.06
N GLU A 22 -17.31 -2.29 2.08
CA GLU A 22 -18.29 -2.75 1.10
C GLU A 22 -17.66 -3.65 0.05
N PHE A 23 -16.47 -3.30 -0.44
CA PHE A 23 -15.79 -4.04 -1.50
C PHE A 23 -15.07 -5.29 -0.98
N GLU A 24 -14.55 -5.24 0.25
CA GLU A 24 -13.76 -6.31 0.85
C GLU A 24 -12.58 -6.76 -0.02
N PRO A 25 -11.64 -5.85 -0.34
CA PRO A 25 -10.51 -6.21 -1.19
C PRO A 25 -9.59 -7.21 -0.50
N ASP A 26 -8.89 -8.04 -1.29
CA ASP A 26 -7.90 -8.98 -0.77
C ASP A 26 -6.57 -8.28 -0.45
N VAL A 27 -6.24 -7.25 -1.19
CA VAL A 27 -5.00 -6.46 -1.06
C VAL A 27 -5.30 -5.03 -1.46
N ILE A 28 -4.64 -4.09 -0.80
CA ILE A 28 -4.66 -2.68 -1.20
C ILE A 28 -3.28 -2.28 -1.69
N VAL A 29 -3.23 -1.62 -2.84
CA VAL A 29 -2.01 -1.04 -3.36
C VAL A 29 -2.18 0.47 -3.42
N SER A 30 -1.28 1.18 -2.77
CA SER A 30 -1.32 2.64 -2.70
C SER A 30 -0.06 3.21 -3.35
N LEU A 31 -0.21 4.29 -4.10
CA LEU A 31 0.92 4.97 -4.74
C LEU A 31 1.18 6.31 -4.09
N HIS A 32 2.40 6.53 -3.68
CA HIS A 32 2.85 7.76 -3.04
C HIS A 32 4.19 8.21 -3.61
N ALA A 33 4.71 9.28 -3.11
CA ALA A 33 6.05 9.82 -3.37
C ALA A 33 6.44 10.70 -2.17
N PRO A 34 7.71 10.97 -1.94
CA PRO A 34 8.88 10.79 -2.79
C PRO A 34 9.94 9.79 -2.27
N TYR A 35 9.63 8.91 -1.36
CA TYR A 35 10.65 8.19 -0.58
C TYR A 35 11.41 7.09 -1.33
N HIS A 36 11.01 6.72 -2.54
CA HIS A 36 11.71 5.74 -3.38
C HIS A 36 11.91 4.40 -2.65
N LEU A 37 10.81 3.82 -2.17
CA LEU A 37 10.82 2.56 -1.42
C LEU A 37 9.45 1.89 -1.47
N ILE A 38 9.34 0.72 -0.85
CA ILE A 38 8.06 0.07 -0.60
C ILE A 38 7.82 0.05 0.90
N ASP A 39 6.63 0.44 1.31
CA ASP A 39 6.16 0.24 2.67
C ASP A 39 5.07 -0.84 2.66
N TYR A 40 4.95 -1.59 3.76
CA TYR A 40 3.99 -2.68 3.83
C TYR A 40 3.42 -2.79 5.23
N ASP A 41 2.10 -2.92 5.30
CA ASP A 41 1.39 -3.17 6.55
C ASP A 41 0.45 -4.36 6.34
N GLY A 42 0.32 -5.20 7.37
CA GLY A 42 -0.55 -6.36 7.30
C GLY A 42 0.13 -7.66 7.69
N PRO A 43 -0.43 -8.80 7.26
CA PRO A 43 0.15 -10.12 7.55
C PRO A 43 1.56 -10.26 6.99
N PRO A 44 2.38 -11.21 7.53
CA PRO A 44 3.81 -11.25 7.27
C PRO A 44 4.23 -11.83 5.91
N SER A 45 3.60 -11.44 4.83
CA SER A 45 3.96 -11.88 3.48
C SER A 45 4.40 -10.72 2.60
N ALA A 46 5.14 -9.78 3.18
CA ALA A 46 5.55 -8.55 2.50
C ALA A 46 6.43 -8.83 1.28
N PRO A 47 6.27 -8.05 0.20
CA PRO A 47 7.21 -8.10 -0.91
C PRO A 47 8.54 -7.50 -0.46
N LYS A 48 9.66 -8.09 -0.91
CA LYS A 48 10.99 -7.58 -0.57
C LYS A 48 11.45 -6.51 -1.54
N VAL A 49 11.17 -6.70 -2.81
CA VAL A 49 11.55 -5.78 -3.89
C VAL A 49 10.46 -5.78 -4.93
N LEU A 50 10.06 -4.62 -5.39
CA LEU A 50 9.16 -4.45 -6.54
C LEU A 50 9.73 -3.35 -7.43
N GLY A 51 10.03 -3.69 -8.69
CA GLY A 51 10.53 -2.71 -9.64
C GLY A 51 11.81 -1.98 -9.20
N GLY A 52 12.69 -2.67 -8.47
CA GLY A 52 13.91 -2.04 -7.95
C GLY A 52 13.71 -1.27 -6.64
N LEU A 53 12.49 -1.15 -6.16
CA LEU A 53 12.20 -0.51 -4.87
C LEU A 53 12.27 -1.55 -3.76
N SER A 54 13.03 -1.27 -2.73
CA SER A 54 13.23 -2.20 -1.61
C SER A 54 12.26 -1.91 -0.48
N LEU A 55 11.92 -2.97 0.26
CA LEU A 55 11.04 -2.83 1.41
C LEU A 55 11.74 -2.07 2.53
N ARG A 56 11.08 -1.01 3.00
CA ARG A 56 11.47 -0.28 4.20
C ARG A 56 10.20 0.15 4.92
N ARG A 57 10.03 -0.30 6.14
CA ARG A 57 8.81 0.01 6.88
C ARG A 57 8.88 1.42 7.44
N LEU A 58 7.92 2.24 7.08
CA LEU A 58 7.83 3.63 7.55
C LEU A 58 7.09 3.75 8.87
N GLY A 59 6.43 2.68 9.30
CA GLY A 59 5.60 2.70 10.50
C GLY A 59 4.16 3.06 10.19
N VAL A 60 3.33 2.98 11.22
CA VAL A 60 1.91 3.29 11.12
C VAL A 60 1.53 4.37 12.12
N TYR A 61 0.51 5.17 11.76
CA TYR A 61 0.02 6.24 12.62
C TYR A 61 -1.50 6.11 12.74
N PRO A 62 -2.08 6.48 13.90
CA PRO A 62 -3.54 6.51 14.04
C PRO A 62 -4.17 7.35 12.93
N GLY A 63 -5.21 6.86 12.30
CA GLY A 63 -5.86 7.53 11.20
C GLY A 63 -5.26 7.27 9.83
N SER A 64 -4.10 6.61 9.74
CA SER A 64 -3.50 6.26 8.46
C SER A 64 -4.18 5.02 7.86
N LEU A 65 -4.11 4.91 6.53
CA LEU A 65 -4.65 3.75 5.82
C LEU A 65 -3.92 2.47 6.24
N GLY A 66 -2.60 2.53 6.41
CA GLY A 66 -1.81 1.38 6.84
C GLY A 66 -2.22 0.89 8.21
N ASN A 67 -2.48 1.80 9.15
CA ASN A 67 -2.94 1.43 10.47
C ASN A 67 -4.33 0.79 10.42
N TYR A 68 -5.25 1.39 9.67
CA TYR A 68 -6.61 0.87 9.57
C TYR A 68 -6.65 -0.49 8.86
N ALA A 69 -6.13 -0.55 7.63
CA ALA A 69 -6.21 -1.77 6.83
C ALA A 69 -5.22 -2.84 7.28
N GLY A 70 -3.95 -2.45 7.46
CA GLY A 70 -2.89 -3.41 7.76
C GLY A 70 -2.93 -3.94 9.18
N VAL A 71 -3.18 -3.09 10.14
CA VAL A 71 -3.16 -3.46 11.57
C VAL A 71 -4.53 -3.89 12.06
N ASP A 72 -5.55 -3.04 11.90
CA ASP A 72 -6.88 -3.32 12.43
C ASP A 72 -7.62 -4.41 11.67
N LEU A 73 -7.64 -4.35 10.35
CA LEU A 73 -8.32 -5.33 9.52
C LEU A 73 -7.42 -6.50 9.11
N LYS A 74 -6.12 -6.40 9.35
CA LYS A 74 -5.12 -7.37 8.94
C LYS A 74 -5.17 -7.66 7.44
N MET A 75 -5.48 -6.63 6.67
CA MET A 75 -5.55 -6.68 5.22
C MET A 75 -4.20 -6.21 4.66
N PRO A 76 -3.57 -6.95 3.74
CA PRO A 76 -2.31 -6.51 3.16
C PRO A 76 -2.46 -5.18 2.45
N ILE A 77 -1.59 -4.23 2.77
CA ILE A 77 -1.52 -2.96 2.07
C ILE A 77 -0.06 -2.67 1.71
N VAL A 78 0.21 -2.55 0.41
CA VAL A 78 1.51 -2.18 -0.13
C VAL A 78 1.45 -0.73 -0.54
N THR A 79 2.36 0.07 -0.02
CA THR A 79 2.52 1.46 -0.45
C THR A 79 3.78 1.55 -1.28
N VAL A 80 3.63 1.85 -2.56
CA VAL A 80 4.75 2.06 -3.47
C VAL A 80 5.09 3.54 -3.44
N GLU A 81 6.27 3.87 -2.90
CA GLU A 81 6.75 5.24 -2.83
C GLU A 81 7.65 5.52 -4.02
N LEU A 82 7.17 6.31 -4.96
CA LEU A 82 7.94 6.71 -6.12
C LEU A 82 9.01 7.73 -5.74
N LYS A 83 10.02 7.87 -6.60
CA LYS A 83 11.15 8.75 -6.33
C LYS A 83 10.77 10.23 -6.28
N SER A 84 9.84 10.65 -7.11
CA SER A 84 9.48 12.07 -7.22
C SER A 84 7.98 12.23 -7.41
N ALA A 85 7.41 13.22 -6.73
CA ALA A 85 5.99 13.56 -6.87
C ALA A 85 5.71 14.36 -8.15
N GLY A 86 6.75 15.00 -8.71
CA GLY A 86 6.59 15.87 -9.88
C GLY A 86 7.07 15.29 -11.18
N ILE A 87 7.70 14.11 -11.15
CA ILE A 87 8.29 13.49 -12.34
C ILE A 87 7.82 12.04 -12.40
N MET A 88 7.15 11.68 -13.50
CA MET A 88 6.73 10.30 -13.70
C MET A 88 7.93 9.38 -13.97
N PRO A 89 7.92 8.15 -13.45
CA PRO A 89 8.95 7.17 -13.80
C PRO A 89 8.96 6.88 -15.30
N GLY A 90 10.10 6.43 -15.80
CA GLY A 90 10.20 6.03 -17.20
C GLY A 90 9.32 4.82 -17.49
N GLU A 91 8.99 4.62 -18.77
CA GLU A 91 8.12 3.54 -19.22
C GLU A 91 8.63 2.17 -18.81
N LYS A 92 9.93 1.93 -18.93
CA LYS A 92 10.55 0.66 -18.52
C LYS A 92 10.46 0.42 -17.02
N GLU A 93 10.59 1.48 -16.23
CA GLU A 93 10.46 1.39 -14.77
C GLU A 93 9.03 1.04 -14.38
N VAL A 94 8.05 1.66 -15.03
CA VAL A 94 6.63 1.39 -14.79
C VAL A 94 6.30 -0.06 -15.15
N ASP A 95 6.78 -0.53 -16.31
CA ASP A 95 6.55 -1.91 -16.74
C ASP A 95 7.15 -2.92 -15.78
N ARG A 96 8.36 -2.67 -15.30
CA ARG A 96 9.03 -3.54 -14.33
C ARG A 96 8.29 -3.59 -13.01
N LEU A 97 7.91 -2.41 -12.50
CA LEU A 97 7.16 -2.31 -11.26
C LEU A 97 5.82 -3.06 -11.38
N TRP A 98 5.13 -2.85 -12.47
CA TRP A 98 3.85 -3.51 -12.72
C TRP A 98 3.98 -5.03 -12.78
N ARG A 99 4.96 -5.53 -13.50
CA ARG A 99 5.21 -6.97 -13.59
C ARG A 99 5.52 -7.60 -12.25
N ASP A 100 6.39 -6.95 -11.47
CA ASP A 100 6.77 -7.44 -10.15
C ASP A 100 5.57 -7.44 -9.20
N LEU A 101 4.77 -6.38 -9.24
CA LEU A 101 3.57 -6.25 -8.44
C LEU A 101 2.55 -7.34 -8.77
N VAL A 102 2.30 -7.56 -10.05
CA VAL A 102 1.35 -8.60 -10.50
C VAL A 102 1.82 -10.00 -10.06
N GLN A 103 3.11 -10.27 -10.16
CA GLN A 103 3.67 -11.55 -9.70
C GLN A 103 3.50 -11.74 -8.21
N TRP A 104 3.79 -10.69 -7.43
CA TRP A 104 3.62 -10.74 -5.99
C TRP A 104 2.16 -10.96 -5.61
N LEU A 105 1.24 -10.22 -6.24
CA LEU A 105 -0.19 -10.39 -6.01
C LEU A 105 -0.64 -11.81 -6.33
N GLY A 106 -0.17 -12.37 -7.44
CA GLY A 106 -0.49 -13.74 -7.82
C GLY A 106 -0.07 -14.75 -6.75
N ARG A 107 1.10 -14.57 -6.17
CA ARG A 107 1.56 -15.44 -5.07
C ARG A 107 0.71 -15.28 -3.82
N GLN A 108 0.32 -14.03 -3.48
CA GLN A 108 -0.51 -13.78 -2.32
C GLN A 108 -1.89 -14.43 -2.45
N LEU A 109 -2.53 -14.27 -3.60
CA LEU A 109 -3.87 -14.79 -3.83
C LEU A 109 -3.88 -16.31 -3.96
N SER A 110 -2.83 -16.91 -4.55
CA SER A 110 -2.74 -18.37 -4.70
C SER A 110 -2.41 -19.08 -3.39
N SER A 111 -1.77 -18.43 -2.43
CA SER A 111 -1.44 -19.01 -1.14
C SER A 111 -2.58 -18.88 -0.12
N SER A 112 -3.65 -18.20 -0.48
CA SER A 112 -4.86 -18.10 0.34
C SER A 112 -5.60 -19.44 0.34
N PRO A 113 -5.99 -19.94 1.50
CA PRO A 113 -6.75 -21.19 1.56
C PRO A 113 -8.14 -21.07 0.96
#